data_2b7cc80b5fc736e1014b48b51c61a692
#
_entry.id   2b7cc80b5fc736e1014b48b51c61a692
#
_cell.length_a   1.000
_cell.length_b   1.000
_cell.length_c   1.000
_cell.angle_alpha   90.00
_cell.angle_beta   90.00
_cell.angle_gamma   90.00
#
_symmetry.space_group_name_H-M   'P 1'
#
loop_
_entity.id
_entity.type
_entity.pdbx_description
1 polymer ?
#
loop_
_entity_poly.entity_id
_entity_poly.type
_entity_poly.pdbx_seq_one_letter_code
_entity_poly.pdbx_strand_id
1 'polypeptide(L)'
;MSDGGLLIRGGYVLTMDSAGDLPGADVHVKDGVIQAIGAGLDAPGAAVIDAAGKIVAPGLVDTHWHMWNTLLRGLSDGRPEGDSPVRSGYFKTCVALGRHFRPADTYAGTRLACAEAADAGITTVHDWAHNIRGLDWAEAGLRALAESGLRARFSYGYETGHPNDRLMALDDLSRVAAGWPAYSADGRIHLGMAWRGTGGSNPAMRVAPGLYRAEIETARGLGLPVSVHACGPRFAAGQLAAYAADGLLGPGLQAVHLNNATAEEISLAAAHGVVASVSPFTELQIGYGMPATGALLAAGVPCGLSVDTTMLSGNADMFAIMKVTQGCANGMAYDEFALTARDVLRLATIEGARTLGLDSVTGSLTAGKRADLIVVSVDAPNLGVLTDPARLLVTAAHPGNVDTVIADGRVLKRGGVLAGYDVAGLSRSARAALAGVLARA
;
A
#
# COMPACT_ATOMS: atom_id res chain seq x y z
N MET A 1 -15.38 2.96 -23.11
CA MET A 1 -15.27 1.48 -23.05
C MET A 1 -16.22 0.91 -24.09
N SER A 2 -15.91 -0.24 -24.70
CA SER A 2 -16.84 -0.92 -25.60
C SER A 2 -18.11 -1.34 -24.83
N ASP A 3 -19.26 -1.40 -25.51
CA ASP A 3 -20.56 -1.80 -24.87
C ASP A 3 -20.51 -3.19 -24.22
N GLY A 4 -19.58 -4.07 -24.65
CA GLY A 4 -19.36 -5.43 -24.09
C GLY A 4 -18.33 -5.49 -22.97
N GLY A 5 -17.66 -4.41 -22.59
CA GLY A 5 -16.61 -4.40 -21.58
C GLY A 5 -15.26 -4.92 -22.07
N LEU A 6 -14.54 -5.69 -21.23
CA LEU A 6 -13.24 -6.30 -21.52
C LEU A 6 -13.31 -7.82 -21.41
N LEU A 7 -12.60 -8.53 -22.28
CA LEU A 7 -12.39 -9.97 -22.19
C LEU A 7 -10.87 -10.24 -22.18
N ILE A 8 -10.34 -10.64 -21.04
CA ILE A 8 -8.97 -11.11 -20.89
C ILE A 8 -8.99 -12.61 -21.24
N ARG A 9 -8.33 -12.99 -22.34
CA ARG A 9 -8.54 -14.28 -22.98
C ARG A 9 -7.37 -15.23 -22.82
N GLY A 10 -7.65 -16.47 -22.37
CA GLY A 10 -6.75 -17.62 -22.50
C GLY A 10 -5.56 -17.62 -21.55
N GLY A 11 -5.61 -16.85 -20.45
CA GLY A 11 -4.52 -16.74 -19.49
C GLY A 11 -4.45 -17.90 -18.49
N TYR A 12 -3.30 -18.03 -17.82
CA TYR A 12 -3.24 -18.82 -16.59
C TYR A 12 -3.74 -17.95 -15.44
N VAL A 13 -4.97 -18.17 -15.00
CA VAL A 13 -5.64 -17.32 -14.02
C VAL A 13 -5.38 -17.82 -12.60
N LEU A 14 -4.68 -17.02 -11.80
CA LEU A 14 -4.52 -17.19 -10.35
C LEU A 14 -5.67 -16.45 -9.66
N THR A 15 -6.68 -17.14 -9.19
CA THR A 15 -7.87 -16.46 -8.63
C THR A 15 -7.64 -15.86 -7.25
N MET A 16 -6.76 -16.43 -6.47
CA MET A 16 -6.55 -16.11 -5.03
C MET A 16 -7.83 -16.27 -4.19
N ASP A 17 -8.77 -17.10 -4.66
CA ASP A 17 -9.97 -17.53 -3.93
C ASP A 17 -10.09 -19.06 -3.87
N SER A 18 -11.28 -19.58 -3.50
CA SER A 18 -11.55 -21.02 -3.39
C SER A 18 -11.64 -21.75 -4.74
N ALA A 19 -11.77 -21.04 -5.86
CA ALA A 19 -11.78 -21.66 -7.18
C ALA A 19 -10.40 -22.19 -7.61
N GLY A 20 -9.33 -21.67 -6.97
CA GLY A 20 -7.96 -22.08 -7.26
C GLY A 20 -7.45 -21.53 -8.59
N ASP A 21 -6.50 -22.24 -9.19
CA ASP A 21 -5.89 -21.84 -10.46
C ASP A 21 -6.68 -22.38 -11.66
N LEU A 22 -6.84 -21.56 -12.69
CA LEU A 22 -7.62 -21.87 -13.88
C LEU A 22 -6.74 -21.67 -15.13
N PRO A 23 -6.01 -22.71 -15.58
CA PRO A 23 -5.20 -22.65 -16.79
C PRO A 23 -6.05 -22.43 -18.05
N GLY A 24 -5.63 -21.48 -18.92
CA GLY A 24 -6.30 -21.21 -20.20
C GLY A 24 -7.69 -20.59 -20.05
N ALA A 25 -7.98 -19.99 -18.90
CA ALA A 25 -9.28 -19.37 -18.64
C ALA A 25 -9.35 -17.92 -19.14
N ASP A 26 -10.57 -17.48 -19.38
CA ASP A 26 -10.94 -16.11 -19.72
C ASP A 26 -11.46 -15.39 -18.46
N VAL A 27 -11.31 -14.06 -18.41
CA VAL A 27 -11.94 -13.19 -17.41
C VAL A 27 -12.77 -12.15 -18.15
N HIS A 28 -14.09 -12.16 -17.98
CA HIS A 28 -15.01 -11.17 -18.54
C HIS A 28 -15.27 -10.08 -17.51
N VAL A 29 -15.03 -8.83 -17.91
CA VAL A 29 -15.23 -7.63 -17.09
C VAL A 29 -16.22 -6.70 -17.78
N LYS A 30 -17.27 -6.28 -17.07
CA LYS A 30 -18.23 -5.27 -17.55
C LYS A 30 -18.57 -4.33 -16.41
N ASP A 31 -18.68 -3.06 -16.71
CA ASP A 31 -18.99 -1.98 -15.75
C ASP A 31 -18.03 -1.96 -14.52
N GLY A 32 -16.78 -2.33 -14.77
CA GLY A 32 -15.74 -2.40 -13.74
C GLY A 32 -15.84 -3.62 -12.82
N VAL A 33 -16.74 -4.57 -13.10
CA VAL A 33 -17.00 -5.77 -12.28
C VAL A 33 -16.61 -7.02 -13.07
N ILE A 34 -16.00 -7.99 -12.41
CA ILE A 34 -15.76 -9.33 -12.95
C ILE A 34 -17.13 -10.03 -13.06
N GLN A 35 -17.56 -10.32 -14.29
CA GLN A 35 -18.83 -10.98 -14.56
C GLN A 35 -18.72 -12.50 -14.49
N ALA A 36 -17.64 -13.04 -15.07
CA ALA A 36 -17.40 -14.47 -15.14
C ALA A 36 -15.91 -14.77 -15.31
N ILE A 37 -15.49 -15.94 -14.86
CA ILE A 37 -14.17 -16.52 -15.08
C ILE A 37 -14.37 -17.97 -15.52
N GLY A 38 -13.72 -18.39 -16.60
CA GLY A 38 -13.84 -19.76 -17.12
C GLY A 38 -13.31 -19.85 -18.53
N ALA A 39 -13.25 -21.07 -19.07
CA ALA A 39 -12.74 -21.31 -20.43
C ALA A 39 -13.80 -20.97 -21.48
N GLY A 40 -13.38 -20.31 -22.57
CA GLY A 40 -14.20 -20.09 -23.77
C GLY A 40 -15.42 -19.20 -23.55
N LEU A 41 -15.29 -18.15 -22.72
CA LEU A 41 -16.39 -17.23 -22.46
C LEU A 41 -16.81 -16.48 -23.72
N ASP A 42 -18.13 -16.42 -23.94
CA ASP A 42 -18.73 -15.57 -24.97
C ASP A 42 -19.05 -14.19 -24.38
N ALA A 43 -18.41 -13.16 -24.93
CA ALA A 43 -18.56 -11.78 -24.48
C ALA A 43 -18.68 -10.86 -25.72
N PRO A 44 -19.83 -10.85 -26.40
CA PRO A 44 -20.01 -10.10 -27.63
C PRO A 44 -19.82 -8.59 -27.41
N GLY A 45 -19.04 -7.97 -28.28
CA GLY A 45 -18.71 -6.55 -28.19
C GLY A 45 -17.66 -6.18 -27.17
N ALA A 46 -17.13 -7.14 -26.39
CA ALA A 46 -16.01 -6.86 -25.46
C ALA A 46 -14.70 -6.61 -26.21
N ALA A 47 -13.90 -5.65 -25.70
CA ALA A 47 -12.55 -5.47 -26.18
C ALA A 47 -11.65 -6.59 -25.63
N VAL A 48 -10.96 -7.31 -26.53
CA VAL A 48 -10.14 -8.46 -26.15
C VAL A 48 -8.73 -8.02 -25.76
N ILE A 49 -8.25 -8.57 -24.64
CA ILE A 49 -6.87 -8.54 -24.20
C ILE A 49 -6.36 -9.96 -24.24
N ASP A 50 -5.42 -10.23 -25.14
CA ASP A 50 -4.83 -11.55 -25.28
C ASP A 50 -3.87 -11.84 -24.12
N ALA A 51 -4.19 -12.86 -23.35
CA ALA A 51 -3.41 -13.36 -22.22
C ALA A 51 -2.91 -14.80 -22.45
N ALA A 52 -3.02 -15.34 -23.68
CA ALA A 52 -2.51 -16.66 -23.98
C ALA A 52 -1.02 -16.77 -23.62
N GLY A 53 -0.68 -17.81 -22.85
CA GLY A 53 0.69 -18.01 -22.34
C GLY A 53 1.15 -17.03 -21.26
N LYS A 54 0.29 -16.11 -20.79
CA LYS A 54 0.58 -15.14 -19.73
C LYS A 54 -0.09 -15.54 -18.42
N ILE A 55 0.36 -14.95 -17.31
CA ILE A 55 -0.24 -15.10 -15.99
C ILE A 55 -1.23 -13.95 -15.78
N VAL A 56 -2.45 -14.29 -15.37
CA VAL A 56 -3.47 -13.33 -14.93
C VAL A 56 -3.66 -13.49 -13.44
N ALA A 57 -3.44 -12.42 -12.68
CA ALA A 57 -3.54 -12.44 -11.22
C ALA A 57 -4.34 -11.22 -10.72
N PRO A 58 -4.84 -11.23 -9.48
CA PRO A 58 -5.35 -10.01 -8.86
C PRO A 58 -4.27 -8.91 -8.90
N GLY A 59 -4.70 -7.68 -9.04
CA GLY A 59 -3.83 -6.55 -8.88
C GLY A 59 -3.22 -6.51 -7.49
N LEU A 60 -1.96 -6.10 -7.40
CA LEU A 60 -1.23 -6.06 -6.14
C LEU A 60 -1.80 -4.98 -5.22
N VAL A 61 -1.82 -5.26 -3.92
CA VAL A 61 -2.35 -4.39 -2.87
C VAL A 61 -1.21 -3.92 -1.99
N ASP A 62 -0.96 -2.62 -2.00
CA ASP A 62 -0.04 -1.96 -1.09
C ASP A 62 -0.78 -1.50 0.16
N THR A 63 -0.38 -1.99 1.33
CA THR A 63 -1.13 -1.77 2.57
C THR A 63 -0.63 -0.61 3.44
N HIS A 64 0.42 0.09 3.01
CA HIS A 64 0.97 1.27 3.68
C HIS A 64 2.02 1.98 2.82
N TRP A 65 1.76 3.22 2.45
CA TRP A 65 2.71 4.03 1.68
C TRP A 65 2.62 5.52 2.04
N HIS A 66 3.75 6.16 2.25
CA HIS A 66 3.84 7.62 2.40
C HIS A 66 4.01 8.27 1.02
N MET A 67 2.96 8.31 0.21
CA MET A 67 3.04 8.65 -1.22
C MET A 67 3.59 10.05 -1.49
N TRP A 68 3.29 11.03 -0.62
CA TRP A 68 3.74 12.41 -0.77
C TRP A 68 5.28 12.53 -0.81
N ASN A 69 6.01 11.70 -0.05
CA ASN A 69 7.46 11.78 0.07
C ASN A 69 8.22 11.09 -1.06
N THR A 70 7.53 10.55 -2.07
CA THR A 70 8.15 9.99 -3.27
C THR A 70 9.05 11.01 -4.00
N LEU A 71 8.78 12.32 -3.85
CA LEU A 71 9.66 13.39 -4.33
C LEU A 71 11.04 13.37 -3.67
N LEU A 72 11.17 12.84 -2.47
CA LEU A 72 12.38 12.86 -1.66
C LEU A 72 13.25 11.61 -1.85
N ARG A 73 12.93 10.76 -2.84
CA ARG A 73 13.67 9.52 -3.15
C ARG A 73 15.16 9.80 -3.32
N GLY A 74 16.00 8.99 -2.68
CA GLY A 74 17.45 9.09 -2.73
C GLY A 74 18.07 10.22 -1.88
N LEU A 75 17.26 10.95 -1.08
CA LEU A 75 17.77 12.01 -0.20
C LEU A 75 18.08 11.53 1.23
N SER A 76 17.65 10.33 1.60
CA SER A 76 17.85 9.81 2.97
C SER A 76 19.03 8.85 3.10
N ASP A 77 19.80 8.64 2.05
CA ASP A 77 20.96 7.75 2.06
C ASP A 77 22.21 8.52 2.44
N GLY A 78 22.76 8.18 3.57
CA GLY A 78 24.05 8.71 3.99
C GLY A 78 24.14 9.00 5.48
N ARG A 79 25.39 8.91 5.97
CA ARG A 79 25.72 9.46 7.28
C ARG A 79 25.59 10.98 7.17
N PRO A 80 25.09 11.67 8.23
CA PRO A 80 25.01 13.11 8.22
C PRO A 80 26.39 13.72 7.96
N GLU A 81 26.54 14.43 6.85
CA GLU A 81 27.69 15.31 6.63
C GLU A 81 27.28 16.69 7.17
N GLY A 82 27.60 16.97 8.43
CA GLY A 82 27.23 18.21 9.10
C GLY A 82 25.73 18.33 9.35
N ASP A 83 25.22 19.57 9.36
CA ASP A 83 23.81 19.89 9.63
C ASP A 83 22.93 19.91 8.37
N SER A 84 23.39 19.38 7.24
CA SER A 84 22.62 19.40 6.00
C SER A 84 21.31 18.60 6.16
N PRO A 85 20.14 19.21 5.93
CA PRO A 85 18.86 18.50 5.97
C PRO A 85 18.69 17.52 4.79
N VAL A 86 19.50 17.68 3.74
CA VAL A 86 19.38 16.93 2.46
C VAL A 86 20.16 15.61 2.49
N ARG A 87 21.11 15.45 3.43
CA ARG A 87 21.92 14.23 3.60
C ARG A 87 21.92 13.79 5.06
N SER A 88 20.77 13.52 5.58
CA SER A 88 20.57 12.99 6.93
C SER A 88 19.69 11.77 6.89
N GLY A 89 19.55 11.07 8.01
CA GLY A 89 18.67 9.90 8.07
C GLY A 89 17.21 10.26 7.75
N TYR A 90 16.42 9.25 7.39
CA TYR A 90 15.05 9.36 6.90
C TYR A 90 14.18 10.37 7.69
N PHE A 91 14.04 10.19 9.02
CA PHE A 91 13.17 11.04 9.84
C PHE A 91 13.59 12.50 9.82
N LYS A 92 14.89 12.78 9.95
CA LYS A 92 15.41 14.16 9.95
C LYS A 92 15.14 14.83 8.60
N THR A 93 15.36 14.12 7.48
CA THR A 93 15.10 14.63 6.13
C THR A 93 13.61 14.89 5.93
N CYS A 94 12.73 13.95 6.30
CA CYS A 94 11.28 14.13 6.19
C CYS A 94 10.77 15.33 6.99
N VAL A 95 11.21 15.50 8.24
CA VAL A 95 10.80 16.64 9.08
C VAL A 95 11.34 17.95 8.53
N ALA A 96 12.62 17.97 8.14
CA ALA A 96 13.26 19.18 7.65
C ALA A 96 12.67 19.68 6.32
N LEU A 97 12.42 18.78 5.38
CA LEU A 97 11.88 19.14 4.06
C LEU A 97 10.35 19.18 4.03
N GLY A 98 9.68 18.31 4.78
CA GLY A 98 8.23 18.22 4.81
C GLY A 98 7.52 19.53 5.16
N ARG A 99 8.10 20.34 6.07
CA ARG A 99 7.57 21.65 6.44
C ARG A 99 7.52 22.65 5.28
N HIS A 100 8.31 22.42 4.23
CA HIS A 100 8.41 23.30 3.05
C HIS A 100 7.54 22.84 1.88
N PHE A 101 6.82 21.70 2.04
CA PHE A 101 5.84 21.25 1.07
C PHE A 101 4.63 22.18 1.03
N ARG A 102 4.17 22.45 -0.18
CA ARG A 102 2.89 23.10 -0.48
C ARG A 102 1.90 22.05 -1.01
N PRO A 103 0.61 22.34 -1.09
CA PRO A 103 -0.36 21.42 -1.67
C PRO A 103 0.02 20.91 -3.06
N ALA A 104 0.58 21.78 -3.91
CA ALA A 104 1.04 21.39 -5.25
C ALA A 104 2.20 20.38 -5.23
N ASP A 105 3.09 20.43 -4.22
CA ASP A 105 4.18 19.48 -4.07
C ASP A 105 3.65 18.11 -3.59
N THR A 106 2.68 18.13 -2.66
CA THR A 106 1.96 16.92 -2.23
C THR A 106 1.26 16.25 -3.42
N TYR A 107 0.52 17.03 -4.22
CA TYR A 107 -0.09 16.54 -5.45
C TYR A 107 0.94 15.89 -6.38
N ALA A 108 2.06 16.56 -6.66
CA ALA A 108 3.09 16.08 -7.58
C ALA A 108 3.74 14.76 -7.06
N GLY A 109 4.01 14.66 -5.75
CA GLY A 109 4.56 13.46 -5.13
C GLY A 109 3.59 12.28 -5.20
N THR A 110 2.35 12.49 -4.81
CA THR A 110 1.30 11.47 -4.85
C THR A 110 1.00 11.03 -6.29
N ARG A 111 0.94 11.95 -7.26
CA ARG A 111 0.77 11.62 -8.69
C ARG A 111 1.91 10.76 -9.23
N LEU A 112 3.16 11.06 -8.87
CA LEU A 112 4.32 10.27 -9.25
C LEU A 112 4.23 8.86 -8.66
N ALA A 113 3.90 8.74 -7.38
CA ALA A 113 3.71 7.46 -6.70
C ALA A 113 2.58 6.63 -7.34
N CYS A 114 1.45 7.26 -7.69
CA CYS A 114 0.35 6.60 -8.39
C CYS A 114 0.76 6.04 -9.76
N ALA A 115 1.55 6.80 -10.53
CA ALA A 115 2.04 6.35 -11.83
C ALA A 115 2.98 5.14 -11.67
N GLU A 116 3.85 5.18 -10.67
CA GLU A 116 4.75 4.07 -10.35
C GLU A 116 3.99 2.83 -9.86
N ALA A 117 2.97 3.01 -9.02
CA ALA A 117 2.08 1.93 -8.60
C ALA A 117 1.41 1.25 -9.79
N ALA A 118 0.79 2.04 -10.68
CA ALA A 118 0.14 1.53 -11.89
C ALA A 118 1.14 0.83 -12.83
N ASP A 119 2.37 1.34 -12.96
CA ASP A 119 3.40 0.70 -13.77
C ASP A 119 3.86 -0.64 -13.18
N ALA A 120 3.93 -0.73 -11.86
CA ALA A 120 4.39 -1.91 -11.14
C ALA A 120 3.31 -2.98 -10.89
N GLY A 121 2.06 -2.76 -11.31
CA GLY A 121 0.97 -3.72 -11.11
C GLY A 121 0.23 -3.59 -9.79
N ILE A 122 0.47 -2.53 -9.03
CA ILE A 122 -0.28 -2.21 -7.81
C ILE A 122 -1.57 -1.51 -8.24
N THR A 123 -2.73 -2.10 -7.92
CA THR A 123 -4.05 -1.56 -8.27
C THR A 123 -4.77 -0.93 -7.08
N THR A 124 -4.35 -1.29 -5.86
CA THR A 124 -4.88 -0.75 -4.61
C THR A 124 -3.74 -0.24 -3.76
N VAL A 125 -3.82 1.01 -3.31
CA VAL A 125 -2.80 1.66 -2.46
C VAL A 125 -3.41 2.15 -1.15
N HIS A 126 -2.65 2.10 -0.08
CA HIS A 126 -2.98 2.79 1.15
C HIS A 126 -2.06 4.01 1.30
N ASP A 127 -2.55 5.19 0.89
CA ASP A 127 -1.87 6.44 1.16
C ASP A 127 -2.00 6.80 2.64
N TRP A 128 -0.95 6.50 3.41
CA TRP A 128 -0.80 6.94 4.79
C TRP A 128 -0.39 8.40 4.77
N ALA A 129 -1.38 9.27 4.53
CA ALA A 129 -1.21 10.66 4.17
C ALA A 129 -0.91 11.51 5.40
N HIS A 130 0.33 11.43 5.90
CA HIS A 130 0.85 12.40 6.87
C HIS A 130 1.53 13.57 6.13
N ASN A 131 2.01 14.57 6.86
CA ASN A 131 2.43 15.87 6.35
C ASN A 131 1.27 16.73 5.82
N ILE A 132 0.07 16.49 6.33
CA ILE A 132 -1.10 17.34 6.09
C ILE A 132 -1.01 18.54 7.04
N ARG A 133 -1.00 19.76 6.48
CA ARG A 133 -0.85 21.03 7.19
C ARG A 133 -2.10 21.90 7.10
N GLY A 134 -3.18 21.34 6.58
CA GLY A 134 -4.48 21.93 6.36
C GLY A 134 -5.24 21.21 5.27
N LEU A 135 -6.50 21.59 5.06
CA LEU A 135 -7.41 20.94 4.14
C LEU A 135 -6.87 20.88 2.70
N ASP A 136 -6.22 21.94 2.23
CA ASP A 136 -5.65 22.03 0.87
C ASP A 136 -4.63 20.93 0.57
N TRP A 137 -3.86 20.46 1.59
CA TRP A 137 -2.91 19.34 1.43
C TRP A 137 -3.65 18.01 1.28
N ALA A 138 -4.71 17.81 2.08
CA ALA A 138 -5.56 16.61 1.97
C ALA A 138 -6.24 16.57 0.60
N GLU A 139 -6.83 17.66 0.16
CA GLU A 139 -7.48 17.79 -1.15
C GLU A 139 -6.52 17.56 -2.30
N ALA A 140 -5.27 18.03 -2.19
CA ALA A 140 -4.23 17.80 -3.18
C ALA A 140 -3.89 16.31 -3.32
N GLY A 141 -3.73 15.58 -2.21
CA GLY A 141 -3.51 14.12 -2.20
C GLY A 141 -4.72 13.37 -2.76
N LEU A 142 -5.92 13.69 -2.29
CA LEU A 142 -7.18 13.08 -2.75
C LEU A 142 -7.40 13.28 -4.24
N ARG A 143 -7.14 14.48 -4.77
CA ARG A 143 -7.21 14.75 -6.21
C ARG A 143 -6.22 13.91 -6.99
N ALA A 144 -4.98 13.78 -6.52
CA ALA A 144 -3.97 12.94 -7.15
C ALA A 144 -4.39 11.48 -7.23
N LEU A 145 -4.97 10.94 -6.15
CA LEU A 145 -5.54 9.59 -6.11
C LEU A 145 -6.74 9.43 -7.04
N ALA A 146 -7.69 10.38 -7.03
CA ALA A 146 -8.88 10.32 -7.87
C ALA A 146 -8.54 10.29 -9.38
N GLU A 147 -7.59 11.13 -9.80
CA GLU A 147 -7.11 11.20 -11.17
C GLU A 147 -6.26 9.99 -11.59
N SER A 148 -5.73 9.21 -10.64
CA SER A 148 -4.88 8.05 -10.94
C SER A 148 -5.63 6.88 -11.57
N GLY A 149 -6.90 6.73 -11.25
CA GLY A 149 -7.68 5.54 -11.59
C GLY A 149 -7.46 4.34 -10.66
N LEU A 150 -6.50 4.39 -9.75
CA LEU A 150 -6.27 3.35 -8.74
C LEU A 150 -7.40 3.31 -7.71
N ARG A 151 -7.56 2.17 -7.08
CA ARG A 151 -8.29 2.06 -5.81
C ARG A 151 -7.38 2.54 -4.69
N ALA A 152 -7.92 3.24 -3.69
CA ALA A 152 -7.11 3.74 -2.60
C ALA A 152 -7.84 3.72 -1.25
N ARG A 153 -7.08 3.56 -0.16
CA ARG A 153 -7.42 4.11 1.13
C ARG A 153 -6.58 5.37 1.32
N PHE A 154 -7.23 6.48 1.59
CA PHE A 154 -6.59 7.71 2.03
C PHE A 154 -6.75 7.83 3.54
N SER A 155 -5.67 7.65 4.29
CA SER A 155 -5.68 7.82 5.74
C SER A 155 -5.19 9.23 6.09
N TYR A 156 -6.14 10.08 6.53
CA TYR A 156 -5.84 11.45 6.94
C TYR A 156 -4.92 11.45 8.15
N GLY A 157 -3.76 12.06 8.02
CA GLY A 157 -2.73 12.10 9.05
C GLY A 157 -2.41 13.51 9.52
N TYR A 158 -1.32 13.62 10.22
CA TYR A 158 -0.77 14.83 10.85
C TYR A 158 0.43 15.37 10.08
N GLU A 159 0.84 16.60 10.36
CA GLU A 159 2.06 17.18 9.77
C GLU A 159 3.33 16.50 10.32
N THR A 160 4.36 16.34 9.49
CA THR A 160 5.68 15.90 9.96
C THR A 160 6.23 16.90 10.97
N GLY A 161 6.68 16.39 12.12
CA GLY A 161 7.12 17.24 13.23
C GLY A 161 5.97 17.87 14.02
N HIS A 162 4.76 17.28 13.95
CA HIS A 162 3.61 17.74 14.74
C HIS A 162 3.92 17.73 16.24
N PRO A 163 3.62 18.81 16.98
CA PRO A 163 3.87 18.88 18.41
C PRO A 163 3.06 17.84 19.20
N ASN A 164 3.71 17.19 20.18
CA ASN A 164 3.06 16.14 20.98
C ASN A 164 2.07 16.68 22.03
N ASP A 165 2.05 17.98 22.24
CA ASP A 165 1.15 18.71 23.15
C ASP A 165 -0.09 19.31 22.47
N ARG A 166 -0.28 19.01 21.19
CA ARG A 166 -1.40 19.54 20.38
C ARG A 166 -2.17 18.39 19.71
N LEU A 167 -3.48 18.56 19.57
CA LEU A 167 -4.35 17.66 18.79
C LEU A 167 -3.99 17.73 17.30
N MET A 168 -4.14 16.59 16.61
CA MET A 168 -4.25 16.57 15.16
C MET A 168 -5.41 17.46 14.68
N ALA A 169 -5.43 17.83 13.40
CA ALA A 169 -6.51 18.65 12.82
C ALA A 169 -7.80 17.85 12.65
N LEU A 170 -8.46 17.51 13.78
CA LEU A 170 -9.66 16.68 13.82
C LEU A 170 -10.87 17.35 13.15
N ASP A 171 -10.95 18.69 13.20
CA ASP A 171 -11.99 19.45 12.51
C ASP A 171 -11.89 19.29 11.00
N ASP A 172 -10.67 19.30 10.45
CA ASP A 172 -10.45 19.08 9.02
C ASP A 172 -10.77 17.63 8.63
N LEU A 173 -10.36 16.63 9.42
CA LEU A 173 -10.77 15.24 9.23
C LEU A 173 -12.30 15.12 9.21
N SER A 174 -12.99 15.77 10.15
CA SER A 174 -14.45 15.75 10.24
C SER A 174 -15.10 16.41 9.01
N ARG A 175 -14.53 17.50 8.50
CA ARG A 175 -14.98 18.15 7.26
C ARG A 175 -14.81 17.25 6.04
N VAL A 176 -13.65 16.59 5.91
CA VAL A 176 -13.39 15.63 4.83
C VAL A 176 -14.37 14.46 4.91
N ALA A 177 -14.63 13.92 6.11
CA ALA A 177 -15.59 12.84 6.32
C ALA A 177 -17.03 13.27 5.95
N ALA A 178 -17.45 14.46 6.36
CA ALA A 178 -18.79 15.00 6.03
C ALA A 178 -18.95 15.25 4.52
N GLY A 179 -17.89 15.67 3.83
CA GLY A 179 -17.87 15.90 2.38
C GLY A 179 -17.47 14.68 1.55
N TRP A 180 -17.35 13.50 2.15
CA TRP A 180 -16.72 12.32 1.55
C TRP A 180 -17.22 11.92 0.15
N PRO A 181 -18.53 11.98 -0.18
CA PRO A 181 -18.99 11.64 -1.52
C PRO A 181 -18.27 12.40 -2.65
N ALA A 182 -17.85 13.66 -2.41
CA ALA A 182 -17.12 14.46 -3.37
C ALA A 182 -15.64 13.98 -3.57
N TYR A 183 -15.09 13.31 -2.58
CA TYR A 183 -13.70 12.83 -2.61
C TYR A 183 -13.55 11.35 -2.96
N SER A 184 -14.65 10.58 -2.89
CA SER A 184 -14.61 9.10 -2.98
C SER A 184 -14.28 8.57 -4.38
N ALA A 185 -14.30 9.40 -5.41
CA ALA A 185 -14.08 9.00 -6.80
C ALA A 185 -14.95 7.80 -7.20
N ASP A 186 -16.26 7.92 -7.02
CA ASP A 186 -17.27 6.87 -7.25
C ASP A 186 -17.04 5.61 -6.39
N GLY A 187 -16.57 5.78 -5.16
CA GLY A 187 -16.33 4.70 -4.21
C GLY A 187 -15.01 3.95 -4.40
N ARG A 188 -14.11 4.43 -5.26
CA ARG A 188 -12.77 3.84 -5.40
C ARG A 188 -11.82 4.26 -4.27
N ILE A 189 -12.02 5.44 -3.69
CA ILE A 189 -11.23 5.93 -2.58
C ILE A 189 -12.03 5.76 -1.28
N HIS A 190 -11.38 5.26 -0.25
CA HIS A 190 -11.93 5.02 1.08
C HIS A 190 -11.19 5.90 2.09
N LEU A 191 -11.92 6.50 3.04
CA LEU A 191 -11.33 7.32 4.09
C LEU A 191 -10.87 6.46 5.27
N GLY A 192 -9.76 6.82 5.87
CA GLY A 192 -9.24 6.31 7.13
C GLY A 192 -8.51 7.40 7.91
N MET A 193 -7.95 7.04 9.03
CA MET A 193 -7.10 7.91 9.84
C MET A 193 -5.71 7.31 9.99
N ALA A 194 -4.68 8.11 9.71
CA ALA A 194 -3.29 7.84 10.05
C ALA A 194 -2.99 8.46 11.42
N TRP A 195 -3.06 7.62 12.45
CA TRP A 195 -2.92 8.05 13.83
C TRP A 195 -1.45 8.05 14.28
N ARG A 196 -1.04 9.05 15.04
CA ARG A 196 0.35 9.14 15.56
C ARG A 196 0.61 8.23 16.77
N GLY A 197 -0.44 7.62 17.34
CA GLY A 197 -0.32 6.76 18.51
C GLY A 197 -0.03 7.53 19.81
N THR A 198 0.43 6.79 20.81
CA THR A 198 0.75 7.34 22.14
C THR A 198 2.18 7.89 22.25
N GLY A 199 2.99 7.80 21.20
CA GLY A 199 4.41 8.18 21.20
C GLY A 199 5.35 7.15 21.83
N GLY A 200 4.83 6.00 22.26
CA GLY A 200 5.63 4.89 22.80
C GLY A 200 6.29 5.16 24.14
N SER A 201 7.35 4.41 24.43
CA SER A 201 8.11 4.49 25.69
C SER A 201 9.05 5.68 25.78
N ASN A 202 9.39 6.30 24.65
CA ASN A 202 10.28 7.49 24.65
C ASN A 202 9.56 8.72 25.22
N PRO A 203 9.97 9.27 26.38
CA PRO A 203 9.29 10.41 26.99
C PRO A 203 9.20 11.64 26.09
N ALA A 204 10.20 11.88 25.24
CA ALA A 204 10.25 13.03 24.33
C ALA A 204 9.23 12.90 23.17
N MET A 205 8.72 11.72 22.92
CA MET A 205 7.73 11.44 21.87
C MET A 205 6.31 11.20 22.45
N ARG A 206 6.16 11.23 23.77
CA ARG A 206 4.88 10.94 24.42
C ARG A 206 3.81 11.95 24.07
N VAL A 207 2.67 11.46 23.65
CA VAL A 207 1.44 12.22 23.49
C VAL A 207 0.62 12.09 24.76
N ALA A 208 0.06 13.20 25.26
CA ALA A 208 -0.76 13.18 26.48
C ALA A 208 -2.03 12.32 26.31
N PRO A 209 -2.46 11.56 27.34
CA PRO A 209 -3.62 10.65 27.23
C PRO A 209 -4.89 11.31 26.72
N GLY A 210 -5.19 12.55 27.13
CA GLY A 210 -6.34 13.30 26.65
C GLY A 210 -6.31 13.57 25.14
N LEU A 211 -5.11 13.73 24.56
CA LEU A 211 -4.95 14.02 23.13
C LEU A 211 -5.12 12.74 22.29
N TYR A 212 -4.31 11.69 22.56
CA TYR A 212 -4.39 10.49 21.73
C TYR A 212 -5.73 9.76 21.82
N ARG A 213 -6.42 9.83 22.99
CA ARG A 213 -7.77 9.30 23.14
C ARG A 213 -8.77 10.09 22.30
N ALA A 214 -8.76 11.43 22.37
CA ALA A 214 -9.63 12.26 21.56
C ALA A 214 -9.44 12.01 20.06
N GLU A 215 -8.20 11.79 19.62
CA GLU A 215 -7.88 11.49 18.23
C GLU A 215 -8.52 10.17 17.77
N ILE A 216 -8.26 9.06 18.49
CA ILE A 216 -8.78 7.74 18.09
C ILE A 216 -10.31 7.65 18.28
N GLU A 217 -10.86 8.29 19.30
CA GLU A 217 -12.31 8.36 19.55
C GLU A 217 -13.02 9.14 18.45
N THR A 218 -12.44 10.22 17.96
CA THR A 218 -12.98 10.96 16.80
C THR A 218 -13.04 10.07 15.57
N ALA A 219 -11.95 9.35 15.24
CA ALA A 219 -11.95 8.42 14.11
C ALA A 219 -13.01 7.32 14.26
N ARG A 220 -13.12 6.74 15.46
CA ARG A 220 -14.13 5.71 15.78
C ARG A 220 -15.57 6.27 15.70
N GLY A 221 -15.79 7.47 16.19
CA GLY A 221 -17.08 8.16 16.10
C GLY A 221 -17.51 8.45 14.66
N LEU A 222 -16.54 8.63 13.76
CA LEU A 222 -16.75 8.79 12.32
C LEU A 222 -16.83 7.43 11.58
N GLY A 223 -16.69 6.30 12.27
CA GLY A 223 -16.66 4.97 11.65
C GLY A 223 -15.44 4.70 10.78
N LEU A 224 -14.33 5.43 11.01
CA LEU A 224 -13.12 5.33 10.19
C LEU A 224 -12.16 4.25 10.72
N PRO A 225 -11.57 3.42 9.84
CA PRO A 225 -10.45 2.58 10.21
C PRO A 225 -9.22 3.45 10.55
N VAL A 226 -8.42 2.94 11.49
CA VAL A 226 -7.23 3.63 12.00
C VAL A 226 -5.98 2.84 11.66
N SER A 227 -4.93 3.51 11.21
CA SER A 227 -3.61 2.92 10.98
C SER A 227 -2.57 3.65 11.80
N VAL A 228 -1.64 2.91 12.42
CA VAL A 228 -0.63 3.45 13.34
C VAL A 228 0.69 2.70 13.20
N HIS A 229 1.81 3.41 13.18
CA HIS A 229 3.12 2.80 13.31
C HIS A 229 3.30 2.26 14.74
N ALA A 230 3.63 0.99 14.90
CA ALA A 230 3.79 0.36 16.20
C ALA A 230 4.96 -0.63 16.23
N CYS A 231 5.70 -0.65 17.33
CA CYS A 231 6.77 -1.60 17.59
C CYS A 231 7.81 -1.75 16.47
N GLY A 232 7.99 -0.72 15.63
CA GLY A 232 8.99 -0.73 14.55
C GLY A 232 10.41 -0.73 15.13
N PRO A 233 10.95 0.36 15.66
CA PRO A 233 12.26 0.37 16.29
C PRO A 233 12.25 -0.31 17.66
N ARG A 234 13.43 -0.74 18.14
CA ARG A 234 13.56 -1.45 19.45
C ARG A 234 12.99 -0.67 20.64
N PHE A 235 13.14 0.66 20.65
CA PHE A 235 12.60 1.48 21.75
C PHE A 235 11.07 1.59 21.72
N ALA A 236 10.42 1.11 20.67
CA ALA A 236 8.97 1.09 20.53
C ALA A 236 8.33 -0.24 20.96
N ALA A 237 9.11 -1.23 21.41
CA ALA A 237 8.59 -2.44 22.05
C ALA A 237 7.72 -2.05 23.25
N GLY A 238 6.62 -2.77 23.46
CA GLY A 238 5.65 -2.48 24.51
C GLY A 238 4.51 -1.54 24.09
N GLN A 239 4.50 -1.03 22.85
CA GLN A 239 3.44 -0.13 22.40
C GLN A 239 2.07 -0.80 22.30
N LEU A 240 1.98 -2.01 21.75
CA LEU A 240 0.69 -2.71 21.67
C LEU A 240 0.17 -3.12 23.05
N ALA A 241 1.05 -3.51 23.96
CA ALA A 241 0.68 -3.77 25.34
C ALA A 241 0.10 -2.51 26.03
N ALA A 242 0.71 -1.34 25.78
CA ALA A 242 0.20 -0.08 26.28
C ALA A 242 -1.17 0.27 25.64
N TYR A 243 -1.34 0.03 24.33
CA TYR A 243 -2.63 0.25 23.65
C TYR A 243 -3.71 -0.70 24.20
N ALA A 244 -3.36 -1.96 24.51
CA ALA A 244 -4.28 -2.91 25.13
C ALA A 244 -4.72 -2.44 26.52
N ALA A 245 -3.77 -2.03 27.37
CA ALA A 245 -4.04 -1.51 28.71
C ALA A 245 -4.96 -0.28 28.69
N ASP A 246 -4.88 0.52 27.64
CA ASP A 246 -5.70 1.71 27.44
C ASP A 246 -7.03 1.43 26.70
N GLY A 247 -7.33 0.17 26.33
CA GLY A 247 -8.55 -0.20 25.59
C GLY A 247 -8.58 0.33 24.16
N LEU A 248 -7.41 0.55 23.56
CA LEU A 248 -7.30 1.14 22.23
C LEU A 248 -7.20 0.10 21.10
N LEU A 249 -6.89 -1.18 21.41
CA LEU A 249 -6.91 -2.25 20.42
C LEU A 249 -8.35 -2.60 20.03
N GLY A 250 -8.51 -3.07 18.80
CA GLY A 250 -9.81 -3.52 18.31
C GLY A 250 -9.84 -3.69 16.80
N PRO A 251 -10.94 -4.27 16.26
CA PRO A 251 -11.15 -4.35 14.82
C PRO A 251 -11.10 -2.96 14.17
N GLY A 252 -10.54 -2.89 12.96
CA GLY A 252 -10.35 -1.61 12.25
C GLY A 252 -9.06 -0.87 12.63
N LEU A 253 -8.26 -1.39 13.59
CA LEU A 253 -6.91 -0.90 13.84
C LEU A 253 -5.90 -1.72 13.02
N GLN A 254 -5.11 -1.02 12.21
CA GLN A 254 -3.95 -1.57 11.50
C GLN A 254 -2.67 -1.11 12.19
N ALA A 255 -1.85 -2.05 12.62
CA ALA A 255 -0.52 -1.79 13.15
C ALA A 255 0.52 -1.99 12.04
N VAL A 256 1.38 -0.98 11.84
CA VAL A 256 2.41 -0.99 10.79
C VAL A 256 3.76 -1.35 11.42
N HIS A 257 4.52 -2.24 10.77
CA HIS A 257 5.84 -2.76 11.08
C HIS A 257 5.83 -3.95 12.05
N LEU A 258 5.72 -3.73 13.36
CA LEU A 258 5.73 -4.76 14.41
C LEU A 258 7.04 -5.56 14.54
N ASN A 259 8.16 -5.09 13.99
CA ASN A 259 9.46 -5.79 14.00
C ASN A 259 9.94 -6.18 15.42
N ASN A 260 9.66 -5.34 16.40
CA ASN A 260 10.08 -5.52 17.79
C ASN A 260 8.90 -5.74 18.75
N ALA A 261 7.74 -6.15 18.22
CA ALA A 261 6.63 -6.60 19.05
C ALA A 261 7.01 -7.90 19.76
N THR A 262 6.70 -7.98 21.06
CA THR A 262 6.89 -9.20 21.83
C THR A 262 5.88 -10.27 21.44
N ALA A 263 6.12 -11.54 21.78
CA ALA A 263 5.14 -12.62 21.56
C ALA A 263 3.79 -12.33 22.23
N GLU A 264 3.82 -11.69 23.41
CA GLU A 264 2.62 -11.24 24.11
C GLU A 264 1.87 -10.16 23.32
N GLU A 265 2.57 -9.17 22.77
CA GLU A 265 1.98 -8.11 21.96
C GLU A 265 1.36 -8.64 20.67
N ILE A 266 2.02 -9.61 20.02
CA ILE A 266 1.46 -10.28 18.84
C ILE A 266 0.19 -11.07 19.22
N SER A 267 0.19 -11.75 20.36
CA SER A 267 -0.99 -12.45 20.88
C SER A 267 -2.14 -11.47 21.19
N LEU A 268 -1.83 -10.30 21.76
CA LEU A 268 -2.82 -9.24 21.98
C LEU A 268 -3.39 -8.72 20.65
N ALA A 269 -2.54 -8.52 19.64
CA ALA A 269 -3.01 -8.11 18.30
C ALA A 269 -4.02 -9.13 17.73
N ALA A 270 -3.70 -10.42 17.79
CA ALA A 270 -4.59 -11.50 17.36
C ALA A 270 -5.91 -11.51 18.14
N ALA A 271 -5.83 -11.47 19.47
CA ALA A 271 -7.00 -11.54 20.36
C ALA A 271 -7.97 -10.37 20.18
N HIS A 272 -7.46 -9.20 19.80
CA HIS A 272 -8.26 -7.99 19.59
C HIS A 272 -8.64 -7.73 18.13
N GLY A 273 -8.28 -8.62 17.18
CA GLY A 273 -8.61 -8.44 15.76
C GLY A 273 -7.86 -7.28 15.10
N VAL A 274 -6.67 -6.94 15.62
CA VAL A 274 -5.76 -5.99 14.98
C VAL A 274 -5.18 -6.64 13.73
N VAL A 275 -5.05 -5.86 12.65
CA VAL A 275 -4.41 -6.32 11.40
C VAL A 275 -3.03 -5.67 11.25
N ALA A 276 -2.13 -6.28 10.47
CA ALA A 276 -0.77 -5.81 10.32
C ALA A 276 -0.45 -5.39 8.89
N SER A 277 0.45 -4.41 8.74
CA SER A 277 1.14 -4.09 7.50
C SER A 277 2.64 -4.19 7.72
N VAL A 278 3.36 -4.94 6.89
CA VAL A 278 4.81 -5.08 6.96
C VAL A 278 5.48 -4.55 5.70
N SER A 279 6.61 -3.90 5.87
CA SER A 279 7.35 -3.19 4.84
C SER A 279 8.81 -3.65 4.79
N PRO A 280 9.10 -4.90 4.36
CA PRO A 280 10.38 -5.56 4.60
C PRO A 280 11.60 -4.77 4.15
N PHE A 281 11.55 -4.12 2.99
CA PHE A 281 12.68 -3.31 2.51
C PHE A 281 12.95 -2.11 3.41
N THR A 282 11.92 -1.33 3.72
CA THR A 282 12.04 -0.17 4.60
C THR A 282 12.52 -0.57 5.98
N GLU A 283 11.93 -1.63 6.55
CA GLU A 283 12.25 -2.14 7.89
C GLU A 283 13.72 -2.57 8.02
N LEU A 284 14.22 -3.29 7.00
CA LEU A 284 15.62 -3.68 6.92
C LEU A 284 16.55 -2.47 6.71
N GLN A 285 16.20 -1.58 5.77
CA GLN A 285 17.01 -0.43 5.40
C GLN A 285 17.12 0.58 6.53
N ILE A 286 16.04 0.82 7.28
CA ILE A 286 16.04 1.76 8.43
C ILE A 286 16.61 1.14 9.71
N GLY A 287 16.88 -0.17 9.71
CA GLY A 287 17.46 -0.87 10.85
C GLY A 287 16.46 -1.21 11.97
N TYR A 288 15.19 -1.40 11.66
CA TYR A 288 14.20 -1.89 12.63
C TYR A 288 14.46 -3.35 13.02
N GLY A 289 15.12 -4.11 12.16
CA GLY A 289 15.39 -5.53 12.34
C GLY A 289 14.65 -6.38 11.32
N MET A 290 14.54 -7.67 11.60
CA MET A 290 13.86 -8.60 10.71
C MET A 290 12.35 -8.38 10.72
N PRO A 291 11.66 -8.52 9.57
CA PRO A 291 10.21 -8.44 9.48
C PRO A 291 9.53 -9.51 10.35
N ALA A 292 8.47 -9.14 11.06
CA ALA A 292 7.75 -10.03 11.96
C ALA A 292 6.75 -10.97 11.26
N THR A 293 6.75 -11.03 9.92
CA THR A 293 5.74 -11.71 9.08
C THR A 293 5.43 -13.13 9.55
N GLY A 294 6.47 -13.96 9.77
CA GLY A 294 6.28 -15.35 10.20
C GLY A 294 5.59 -15.46 11.56
N ALA A 295 5.99 -14.63 12.54
CA ALA A 295 5.40 -14.62 13.87
C ALA A 295 3.95 -14.12 13.86
N LEU A 296 3.65 -13.09 13.06
CA LEU A 296 2.28 -12.57 12.89
C LEU A 296 1.35 -13.63 12.30
N LEU A 297 1.77 -14.30 11.24
CA LEU A 297 0.97 -15.34 10.59
C LEU A 297 0.77 -16.56 11.50
N ALA A 298 1.82 -16.98 12.23
CA ALA A 298 1.72 -18.10 13.20
C ALA A 298 0.73 -17.79 14.34
N ALA A 299 0.58 -16.52 14.71
CA ALA A 299 -0.39 -16.08 15.72
C ALA A 299 -1.80 -15.81 15.13
N GLY A 300 -1.99 -15.95 13.80
CA GLY A 300 -3.27 -15.68 13.14
C GLY A 300 -3.60 -14.20 12.94
N VAL A 301 -2.60 -13.31 13.03
CA VAL A 301 -2.78 -11.89 12.72
C VAL A 301 -2.85 -11.69 11.20
N PRO A 302 -3.96 -11.16 10.65
CA PRO A 302 -4.03 -10.84 9.23
C PRO A 302 -2.95 -9.82 8.86
N CYS A 303 -2.20 -10.11 7.80
CA CYS A 303 -1.03 -9.33 7.43
C CYS A 303 -1.06 -8.99 5.93
N GLY A 304 -0.65 -7.77 5.57
CA GLY A 304 -0.43 -7.33 4.20
C GLY A 304 0.98 -6.79 4.00
N LEU A 305 1.39 -6.69 2.74
CA LEU A 305 2.71 -6.18 2.34
C LEU A 305 2.62 -4.72 1.89
N SER A 306 3.71 -3.99 2.03
CA SER A 306 3.73 -2.58 1.65
C SER A 306 5.10 -2.06 1.20
N VAL A 307 5.05 -1.00 0.41
CA VAL A 307 6.21 -0.20 -0.04
C VAL A 307 6.72 0.69 1.09
N ASP A 308 5.81 1.21 1.92
CA ASP A 308 6.03 2.21 2.97
C ASP A 308 6.55 3.54 2.41
N THR A 309 7.82 3.62 2.08
CA THR A 309 8.40 4.83 1.52
C THR A 309 9.47 4.53 0.49
N THR A 310 9.31 5.12 -0.68
CA THR A 310 10.33 5.02 -1.75
C THR A 310 11.62 5.78 -1.43
N MET A 311 11.68 6.52 -0.35
CA MET A 311 12.94 7.07 0.18
C MET A 311 13.87 5.98 0.71
N LEU A 312 13.32 4.86 1.19
CA LEU A 312 14.06 3.72 1.76
C LEU A 312 13.95 2.47 0.88
N SER A 313 12.75 2.12 0.40
CA SER A 313 12.56 0.97 -0.50
C SER A 313 13.13 1.20 -1.91
N GLY A 314 13.34 2.45 -2.29
CA GLY A 314 13.88 2.83 -3.60
C GLY A 314 12.81 2.92 -4.70
N ASN A 315 11.89 1.97 -4.79
CA ASN A 315 10.82 1.91 -5.77
C ASN A 315 9.59 1.14 -5.26
N ALA A 316 8.51 1.16 -6.05
CA ALA A 316 7.26 0.44 -5.75
C ALA A 316 7.27 -0.99 -6.33
N ASP A 317 8.33 -1.76 -6.08
CA ASP A 317 8.46 -3.13 -6.58
C ASP A 317 7.89 -4.14 -5.57
N MET A 318 6.59 -4.42 -5.67
CA MET A 318 5.93 -5.42 -4.82
C MET A 318 6.45 -6.84 -5.08
N PHE A 319 6.98 -7.15 -6.26
CA PHE A 319 7.59 -8.46 -6.55
C PHE A 319 8.86 -8.65 -5.71
N ALA A 320 9.72 -7.65 -5.66
CA ALA A 320 10.90 -7.70 -4.81
C ALA A 320 10.53 -7.73 -3.31
N ILE A 321 9.48 -7.01 -2.89
CA ILE A 321 8.94 -7.07 -1.53
C ILE A 321 8.47 -8.47 -1.19
N MET A 322 7.72 -9.13 -2.07
CA MET A 322 7.29 -10.53 -1.89
C MET A 322 8.49 -11.47 -1.74
N LYS A 323 9.49 -11.35 -2.61
CA LYS A 323 10.69 -12.19 -2.57
C LYS A 323 11.47 -12.04 -1.27
N VAL A 324 11.68 -10.81 -0.81
CA VAL A 324 12.35 -10.53 0.47
C VAL A 324 11.53 -11.05 1.65
N THR A 325 10.22 -10.88 1.64
CA THR A 325 9.32 -11.40 2.69
C THR A 325 9.50 -12.91 2.86
N GLN A 326 9.44 -13.66 1.75
CA GLN A 326 9.63 -15.12 1.78
C GLN A 326 11.01 -15.49 2.31
N GLY A 327 12.05 -14.86 1.77
CA GLY A 327 13.42 -15.15 2.18
C GLY A 327 13.69 -14.87 3.66
N CYS A 328 13.19 -13.75 4.18
CA CYS A 328 13.31 -13.40 5.60
C CYS A 328 12.56 -14.39 6.50
N ALA A 329 11.30 -14.71 6.18
CA ALA A 329 10.48 -15.61 6.98
C ALA A 329 11.09 -17.02 7.03
N ASN A 330 11.46 -17.56 5.87
CA ASN A 330 12.04 -18.92 5.78
C ASN A 330 13.43 -18.98 6.43
N GLY A 331 14.26 -17.96 6.23
CA GLY A 331 15.59 -17.89 6.85
C GLY A 331 15.53 -17.79 8.38
N MET A 332 14.58 -17.03 8.92
CA MET A 332 14.36 -16.94 10.37
C MET A 332 13.81 -18.24 10.96
N ALA A 333 12.99 -18.97 10.21
CA ALA A 333 12.41 -20.24 10.62
C ALA A 333 13.39 -21.42 10.45
N TYR A 334 14.50 -21.25 9.72
CA TYR A 334 15.38 -22.35 9.29
C TYR A 334 14.63 -23.45 8.52
N ASP A 335 13.57 -23.05 7.78
CA ASP A 335 12.70 -23.95 7.03
C ASP A 335 12.31 -23.30 5.71
N GLU A 336 12.63 -23.93 4.58
CA GLU A 336 12.32 -23.43 3.24
C GLU A 336 10.81 -23.41 2.92
N PHE A 337 10.01 -24.09 3.73
CA PHE A 337 8.55 -24.21 3.59
C PHE A 337 7.75 -23.43 4.63
N ALA A 338 8.41 -22.70 5.52
CA ALA A 338 7.73 -21.91 6.56
C ALA A 338 6.73 -20.90 5.98
N LEU A 339 7.06 -20.34 4.79
CA LEU A 339 6.18 -19.46 4.04
C LEU A 339 6.30 -19.78 2.54
N THR A 340 5.21 -20.28 1.93
CA THR A 340 5.23 -20.64 0.51
C THR A 340 5.06 -19.40 -0.38
N ALA A 341 5.42 -19.51 -1.65
CA ALA A 341 5.20 -18.42 -2.61
C ALA A 341 3.71 -18.04 -2.73
N ARG A 342 2.82 -19.03 -2.65
CA ARG A 342 1.37 -18.77 -2.68
C ARG A 342 0.90 -17.98 -1.46
N ASP A 343 1.41 -18.28 -0.27
CA ASP A 343 1.09 -17.53 0.94
C ASP A 343 1.54 -16.07 0.80
N VAL A 344 2.75 -15.86 0.29
CA VAL A 344 3.29 -14.50 0.06
C VAL A 344 2.48 -13.74 -0.98
N LEU A 345 2.08 -14.38 -2.09
CA LEU A 345 1.22 -13.76 -3.09
C LEU A 345 -0.14 -13.39 -2.50
N ARG A 346 -0.69 -14.20 -1.58
CA ARG A 346 -1.90 -13.85 -0.83
C ARG A 346 -1.71 -12.59 0.02
N LEU A 347 -0.56 -12.42 0.67
CA LEU A 347 -0.25 -11.21 1.46
C LEU A 347 -0.24 -9.95 0.60
N ALA A 348 0.21 -10.06 -0.64
CA ALA A 348 0.25 -8.96 -1.61
C ALA A 348 -1.07 -8.79 -2.40
N THR A 349 -2.10 -9.59 -2.12
CA THR A 349 -3.38 -9.58 -2.83
C THR A 349 -4.56 -9.65 -1.84
N ILE A 350 -5.18 -10.81 -1.65
CA ILE A 350 -6.42 -10.95 -0.86
C ILE A 350 -6.23 -10.65 0.64
N GLU A 351 -5.11 -11.07 1.25
CA GLU A 351 -4.84 -10.76 2.65
C GLU A 351 -4.51 -9.26 2.83
N GLY A 352 -3.75 -8.68 1.88
CA GLY A 352 -3.55 -7.22 1.82
C GLY A 352 -4.87 -6.47 1.74
N ALA A 353 -5.80 -6.89 0.86
CA ALA A 353 -7.13 -6.30 0.77
C ALA A 353 -7.91 -6.44 2.09
N ARG A 354 -7.79 -7.60 2.77
CA ARG A 354 -8.42 -7.85 4.09
C ARG A 354 -7.91 -6.88 5.15
N THR A 355 -6.61 -6.61 5.19
CA THR A 355 -6.07 -5.63 6.16
C THR A 355 -6.57 -4.20 5.93
N LEU A 356 -7.05 -3.93 4.72
CA LEU A 356 -7.70 -2.67 4.36
C LEU A 356 -9.24 -2.73 4.47
N GLY A 357 -9.84 -3.89 4.83
CA GLY A 357 -11.30 -4.07 4.84
C GLY A 357 -11.92 -4.00 3.45
N LEU A 358 -11.15 -4.36 2.41
CA LEU A 358 -11.55 -4.30 1.00
C LEU A 358 -11.62 -5.68 0.33
N ASP A 359 -11.49 -6.77 1.10
CA ASP A 359 -11.47 -8.14 0.58
C ASP A 359 -12.79 -8.59 -0.05
N SER A 360 -13.92 -7.96 0.29
CA SER A 360 -15.19 -8.15 -0.42
C SER A 360 -15.23 -7.43 -1.77
N VAL A 361 -14.35 -6.46 -2.01
CA VAL A 361 -14.32 -5.60 -3.20
C VAL A 361 -13.23 -6.01 -4.18
N THR A 362 -12.04 -6.35 -3.69
CA THR A 362 -10.84 -6.61 -4.49
C THR A 362 -9.94 -7.68 -3.87
N GLY A 363 -8.74 -7.88 -4.40
CA GLY A 363 -7.71 -8.79 -3.89
C GLY A 363 -7.83 -10.23 -4.33
N SER A 364 -8.93 -10.62 -4.99
CA SER A 364 -9.09 -11.92 -5.66
C SER A 364 -9.85 -11.75 -6.97
N LEU A 365 -9.66 -12.67 -7.91
CA LEU A 365 -10.45 -12.74 -9.12
C LEU A 365 -11.67 -13.61 -8.84
N THR A 366 -12.77 -12.97 -8.50
CA THR A 366 -14.03 -13.61 -8.12
C THR A 366 -15.18 -12.86 -8.79
N ALA A 367 -16.12 -13.56 -9.39
CA ALA A 367 -17.30 -12.94 -9.99
C ALA A 367 -18.05 -12.07 -8.96
N GLY A 368 -18.44 -10.88 -9.36
CA GLY A 368 -19.07 -9.87 -8.51
C GLY A 368 -18.10 -8.89 -7.87
N LYS A 369 -16.80 -9.18 -7.79
CA LYS A 369 -15.81 -8.20 -7.31
C LYS A 369 -15.42 -7.20 -8.41
N ARG A 370 -14.82 -6.11 -7.98
CA ARG A 370 -14.25 -5.10 -8.90
C ARG A 370 -13.08 -5.72 -9.67
N ALA A 371 -12.95 -5.34 -10.91
CA ALA A 371 -11.89 -5.83 -11.77
C ALA A 371 -10.59 -5.06 -11.53
N ASP A 372 -9.87 -5.48 -10.51
CA ASP A 372 -8.52 -5.05 -10.17
C ASP A 372 -7.60 -6.25 -10.47
N LEU A 373 -6.90 -6.24 -11.61
CA LEU A 373 -6.09 -7.37 -12.08
C LEU A 373 -4.87 -6.93 -12.87
N ILE A 374 -3.90 -7.84 -12.94
CA ILE A 374 -2.70 -7.70 -13.77
C ILE A 374 -2.56 -8.88 -14.74
N VAL A 375 -1.97 -8.60 -15.90
CA VAL A 375 -1.50 -9.62 -16.84
C VAL A 375 0.03 -9.50 -16.87
N VAL A 376 0.72 -10.60 -16.55
CA VAL A 376 2.18 -10.66 -16.50
C VAL A 376 2.68 -11.50 -17.69
N SER A 377 3.51 -10.89 -18.54
CA SER A 377 4.15 -11.59 -19.65
C SER A 377 5.25 -12.51 -19.12
N VAL A 378 5.29 -13.72 -19.65
CA VAL A 378 6.39 -14.69 -19.39
C VAL A 378 7.43 -14.67 -20.49
N ASP A 379 7.26 -13.88 -21.54
CA ASP A 379 8.18 -13.77 -22.67
C ASP A 379 9.40 -12.88 -22.32
N ALA A 380 10.10 -13.26 -21.28
CA ALA A 380 11.29 -12.56 -20.80
C ALA A 380 12.29 -13.58 -20.24
N PRO A 381 13.61 -13.32 -20.31
CA PRO A 381 14.64 -14.29 -19.88
C PRO A 381 14.49 -14.76 -18.43
N ASN A 382 13.95 -13.92 -17.55
CA ASN A 382 13.72 -14.25 -16.14
C ASN A 382 12.47 -15.13 -15.90
N LEU A 383 11.52 -15.20 -16.86
CA LEU A 383 10.25 -15.94 -16.74
C LEU A 383 10.04 -16.97 -17.86
N GLY A 384 10.99 -17.17 -18.75
CA GLY A 384 10.87 -17.90 -20.02
C GLY A 384 10.35 -19.34 -19.96
N VAL A 385 10.13 -19.91 -18.77
CA VAL A 385 9.54 -21.24 -18.56
C VAL A 385 8.40 -21.12 -17.54
N LEU A 386 7.17 -21.27 -18.03
CA LEU A 386 5.96 -21.23 -17.17
C LEU A 386 5.81 -22.58 -16.43
N THR A 387 6.32 -22.67 -15.22
CA THR A 387 6.20 -23.85 -14.33
C THR A 387 5.10 -23.64 -13.28
N ASP A 388 5.44 -23.04 -12.15
CA ASP A 388 4.50 -22.65 -11.11
C ASP A 388 4.29 -21.12 -11.16
N PRO A 389 3.13 -20.63 -11.63
CA PRO A 389 2.88 -19.20 -11.79
C PRO A 389 2.99 -18.39 -10.51
N ALA A 390 2.51 -18.91 -9.38
CA ALA A 390 2.61 -18.20 -8.11
C ALA A 390 4.07 -18.05 -7.67
N ARG A 391 4.86 -19.13 -7.81
CA ARG A 391 6.30 -19.11 -7.48
C ARG A 391 7.06 -18.18 -8.42
N LEU A 392 6.76 -18.18 -9.72
CA LEU A 392 7.37 -17.27 -10.67
C LEU A 392 7.11 -15.80 -10.34
N LEU A 393 5.87 -15.44 -9.99
CA LEU A 393 5.54 -14.08 -9.57
C LEU A 393 6.33 -13.65 -8.34
N VAL A 394 6.47 -14.51 -7.34
CA VAL A 394 7.14 -14.16 -6.08
C VAL A 394 8.67 -14.16 -6.21
N THR A 395 9.25 -15.10 -6.95
CA THR A 395 10.71 -15.32 -6.92
C THR A 395 11.47 -14.76 -8.10
N ALA A 396 10.81 -14.57 -9.25
CA ALA A 396 11.47 -14.25 -10.51
C ALA A 396 10.93 -13.01 -11.21
N ALA A 397 9.65 -12.66 -11.05
CA ALA A 397 9.06 -11.50 -11.71
C ALA A 397 9.57 -10.16 -11.15
N HIS A 398 9.38 -9.12 -11.94
CA HIS A 398 9.63 -7.72 -11.58
C HIS A 398 8.63 -6.81 -12.35
N PRO A 399 8.49 -5.52 -12.03
CA PRO A 399 7.52 -4.60 -12.66
C PRO A 399 7.58 -4.56 -14.20
N GLY A 400 8.76 -4.77 -14.78
CA GLY A 400 8.94 -4.82 -16.24
C GLY A 400 8.25 -6.01 -16.93
N ASN A 401 7.86 -7.05 -16.19
CA ASN A 401 7.08 -8.16 -16.72
C ASN A 401 5.57 -7.89 -16.76
N VAL A 402 5.09 -6.83 -16.10
CA VAL A 402 3.67 -6.47 -16.08
C VAL A 402 3.29 -5.86 -17.43
N ASP A 403 2.54 -6.62 -18.22
CA ASP A 403 2.04 -6.23 -19.54
C ASP A 403 0.83 -5.31 -19.43
N THR A 404 -0.16 -5.72 -18.62
CA THR A 404 -1.44 -5.02 -18.50
C THR A 404 -1.82 -4.85 -17.03
N VAL A 405 -2.33 -3.67 -16.69
CA VAL A 405 -2.90 -3.34 -15.38
C VAL A 405 -4.30 -2.81 -15.56
N ILE A 406 -5.24 -3.41 -14.87
CA ILE A 406 -6.64 -2.99 -14.83
C ILE A 406 -6.99 -2.70 -13.39
N ALA A 407 -7.48 -1.50 -13.10
CA ALA A 407 -8.02 -1.11 -11.81
C ALA A 407 -9.45 -0.60 -11.99
N ASP A 408 -10.37 -1.15 -11.19
CA ASP A 408 -11.80 -0.81 -11.27
C ASP A 408 -12.37 -0.96 -12.72
N GLY A 409 -11.86 -1.95 -13.47
CA GLY A 409 -12.18 -2.18 -14.87
C GLY A 409 -11.56 -1.20 -15.88
N ARG A 410 -10.75 -0.26 -15.42
CA ARG A 410 -10.04 0.72 -16.27
C ARG A 410 -8.65 0.22 -16.60
N VAL A 411 -8.29 0.21 -17.87
CA VAL A 411 -6.94 -0.14 -18.31
C VAL A 411 -5.98 1.02 -17.98
N LEU A 412 -5.06 0.80 -17.04
CA LEU A 412 -4.04 1.77 -16.63
C LEU A 412 -2.68 1.52 -17.29
N LYS A 413 -2.42 0.28 -17.71
CA LYS A 413 -1.21 -0.13 -18.45
C LYS A 413 -1.61 -1.18 -19.49
N ARG A 414 -1.03 -1.12 -20.68
CA ARG A 414 -1.25 -2.12 -21.73
C ARG A 414 0.00 -2.24 -22.61
N GLY A 415 0.42 -3.49 -22.89
CA GLY A 415 1.61 -3.75 -23.67
C GLY A 415 2.87 -3.15 -23.02
N GLY A 416 2.94 -3.11 -21.69
CA GLY A 416 4.05 -2.51 -20.94
C GLY A 416 4.05 -0.98 -20.91
N VAL A 417 3.04 -0.30 -21.46
CA VAL A 417 2.97 1.17 -21.55
C VAL A 417 1.80 1.69 -20.71
N LEU A 418 2.07 2.67 -19.84
CA LEU A 418 1.04 3.34 -19.04
C LEU A 418 0.05 4.08 -19.95
N ALA A 419 -1.23 3.85 -19.74
CA ALA A 419 -2.34 4.50 -20.45
C ALA A 419 -2.85 5.70 -19.65
N GLY A 420 -3.00 6.84 -20.32
CA GLY A 420 -3.50 8.07 -19.68
C GLY A 420 -2.49 8.81 -18.80
N TYR A 421 -1.23 8.42 -18.82
CA TYR A 421 -0.15 9.09 -18.08
C TYR A 421 0.86 9.74 -19.05
N ASP A 422 1.06 11.06 -18.95
CA ASP A 422 2.25 11.71 -19.51
C ASP A 422 3.44 11.52 -18.56
N VAL A 423 4.13 10.37 -18.65
CA VAL A 423 5.26 10.02 -17.76
C VAL A 423 6.36 11.07 -17.80
N ALA A 424 6.65 11.64 -18.98
CA ALA A 424 7.66 12.68 -19.12
C ALA A 424 7.22 13.98 -18.42
N GLY A 425 5.95 14.37 -18.55
CA GLY A 425 5.35 15.50 -17.86
C GLY A 425 5.32 15.32 -16.35
N LEU A 426 4.92 14.14 -15.86
CA LEU A 426 4.97 13.80 -14.44
C LEU A 426 6.39 13.93 -13.87
N SER A 427 7.38 13.39 -14.57
CA SER A 427 8.79 13.48 -14.15
C SER A 427 9.29 14.93 -14.14
N ARG A 428 8.89 15.75 -15.12
CA ARG A 428 9.21 17.20 -15.11
C ARG A 428 8.55 17.90 -13.92
N SER A 429 7.27 17.66 -13.68
CA SER A 429 6.52 18.25 -12.57
C SER A 429 7.11 17.86 -11.21
N ALA A 430 7.46 16.58 -11.03
CA ALA A 430 8.10 16.11 -9.81
C ALA A 430 9.46 16.77 -9.56
N ARG A 431 10.30 16.90 -10.60
CA ARG A 431 11.59 17.62 -10.48
C ARG A 431 11.40 19.09 -10.14
N ALA A 432 10.42 19.76 -10.74
CA ALA A 432 10.13 21.17 -10.45
C ALA A 432 9.60 21.33 -9.01
N ALA A 433 8.74 20.44 -8.54
CA ALA A 433 8.24 20.42 -7.18
C ALA A 433 9.38 20.23 -6.17
N LEU A 434 10.25 19.23 -6.38
CA LEU A 434 11.42 19.00 -5.52
C LEU A 434 12.35 20.22 -5.48
N ALA A 435 12.67 20.80 -6.64
CA ALA A 435 13.50 22.01 -6.69
C ALA A 435 12.86 23.17 -5.91
N GLY A 436 11.52 23.31 -6.00
CA GLY A 436 10.78 24.30 -5.21
C GLY A 436 10.84 24.03 -3.70
N VAL A 437 10.70 22.76 -3.27
CA VAL A 437 10.85 22.39 -1.85
C VAL A 437 12.26 22.72 -1.35
N LEU A 438 13.29 22.32 -2.07
CA LEU A 438 14.70 22.58 -1.70
C LEU A 438 15.05 24.08 -1.65
N ALA A 439 14.46 24.89 -2.55
CA ALA A 439 14.66 26.34 -2.56
C ALA A 439 13.97 27.05 -1.37
N ARG A 440 13.00 26.42 -0.71
CA ARG A 440 12.31 26.94 0.48
C ARG A 440 12.91 26.42 1.79
N ALA A 441 13.76 25.38 1.74
CA ALA A 441 14.44 24.78 2.90
C ALA A 441 15.72 25.51 3.27
#